data_55bf8a8aede809cc489889af6b3d341d
#
_entry.id   55bf8a8aede809cc489889af6b3d341d
#
_cell.length_a   1.000
_cell.length_b   1.000
_cell.length_c   1.000
_cell.angle_alpha   90.00
_cell.angle_beta   90.00
_cell.angle_gamma   90.00
#
_symmetry.space_group_name_H-M   'P 1'
#
loop_
_entity.id
_entity.type
_entity.pdbx_description
1 polymer ?
#
loop_
_entity_poly.entity_id
_entity_poly.type
_entity_poly.pdbx_seq_one_letter_code
_entity_poly.pdbx_strand_id
1 'polypeptide(L)'
;MKTMNIVSGIKKYATTDRLAVVCNDEKLSYSDLDRYSDIIANYISDKYEGNTPLAIYGNKDVMIIACMIGALKSKRAYVPMDVSFPEQRVMDVLDSVGPNIVFDISGKDFFYDENGQVKEEYRSYEIIDKNALMDLIARGQEGPLSNEVASENWVEGDENSYILFTSGSTGKPKGVQISAYNLDSFMRWMSPILGLDGNEKVVMDQPAYSFDLSVSQLYPGLANGATLYSLSKDVVADFKVLFEHMRESNMEVWVSTPSFVGMCLVDKEFNQDMLPKLRKMLYIGEVLPVEVARKLRERFPEVDIINGYGPTEATVGISHVVINDEHIGSDKSLPVGIPMPNCKIKIVGEDGNEVEKGQKGEIVIIGPSVSKGYYKNEEKTKEAFYLETSDPGLENESPIELADLRFRAYRTGDLGSIDETGNIRYAGRKDFQIKLNGYRIEIEDIENNLRKVENIRNAVVLPVYKNEKIAYLKAIVELELENDLGNLKNGIRIKKDLAKLIPDYMVPRNVTIIDKLPMNTNGKIDRKKLAEEL
;
A
#
# COMPACT_ATOMS: atom_id res chain seq x y z
N MET A 1 -13.24 18.34 -16.88
CA MET A 1 -13.67 16.91 -16.97
C MET A 1 -14.58 16.60 -15.80
N LYS A 2 -15.54 15.69 -15.95
CA LYS A 2 -16.32 15.22 -14.78
C LYS A 2 -15.38 14.49 -13.81
N THR A 3 -15.47 14.80 -12.52
CA THR A 3 -14.77 14.09 -11.46
C THR A 3 -15.11 12.59 -11.50
N MET A 4 -14.12 11.72 -11.39
CA MET A 4 -14.31 10.26 -11.32
C MET A 4 -14.45 9.85 -9.86
N ASN A 5 -15.56 10.23 -9.22
CA ASN A 5 -15.82 9.84 -7.84
C ASN A 5 -16.14 8.33 -7.77
N ILE A 6 -15.50 7.61 -6.86
CA ILE A 6 -15.67 6.14 -6.69
C ILE A 6 -17.12 5.77 -6.39
N VAL A 7 -17.80 6.52 -5.52
CA VAL A 7 -19.21 6.24 -5.16
C VAL A 7 -20.11 6.39 -6.37
N SER A 8 -19.92 7.44 -7.16
CA SER A 8 -20.65 7.65 -8.43
C SER A 8 -20.40 6.50 -9.42
N GLY A 9 -19.17 5.98 -9.48
CA GLY A 9 -18.82 4.83 -10.30
C GLY A 9 -19.58 3.58 -9.87
N ILE A 10 -19.60 3.27 -8.57
CA ILE A 10 -20.34 2.13 -8.02
C ILE A 10 -21.84 2.26 -8.30
N LYS A 11 -22.45 3.41 -8.02
CA LYS A 11 -23.87 3.66 -8.25
C LYS A 11 -24.28 3.49 -9.72
N LYS A 12 -23.40 3.86 -10.65
CA LYS A 12 -23.66 3.65 -12.09
C LYS A 12 -23.90 2.19 -12.45
N TYR A 13 -23.21 1.26 -11.77
CA TYR A 13 -23.33 -0.17 -12.03
C TYR A 13 -24.25 -0.91 -11.03
N ALA A 14 -24.71 -0.25 -9.97
CA ALA A 14 -25.65 -0.81 -8.99
C ALA A 14 -27.03 -1.19 -9.60
N THR A 15 -27.35 -0.66 -10.77
CA THR A 15 -28.57 -1.02 -11.53
C THR A 15 -28.38 -2.21 -12.47
N THR A 16 -27.21 -2.86 -12.42
CA THR A 16 -26.85 -4.03 -13.26
C THR A 16 -26.67 -5.26 -12.39
N ASP A 17 -26.65 -6.44 -13.00
CA ASP A 17 -26.38 -7.71 -12.31
C ASP A 17 -24.88 -8.00 -12.14
N ARG A 18 -24.00 -7.00 -12.33
CA ARG A 18 -22.54 -7.17 -12.23
C ARG A 18 -22.11 -7.48 -10.80
N LEU A 19 -21.16 -8.40 -10.71
CA LEU A 19 -20.42 -8.63 -9.46
C LEU A 19 -19.37 -7.53 -9.27
N ALA A 20 -19.35 -6.96 -8.07
CA ALA A 20 -18.32 -6.01 -7.67
C ALA A 20 -17.11 -6.73 -7.07
N VAL A 21 -17.34 -7.71 -6.21
CA VAL A 21 -16.27 -8.44 -5.50
C VAL A 21 -16.60 -9.93 -5.42
N VAL A 22 -15.58 -10.76 -5.63
CA VAL A 22 -15.58 -12.19 -5.34
C VAL A 22 -14.40 -12.49 -4.42
N CYS A 23 -14.64 -13.12 -3.28
CA CYS A 23 -13.60 -13.53 -2.35
C CYS A 23 -13.94 -14.91 -1.79
N ASN A 24 -13.13 -15.92 -2.09
CA ASN A 24 -13.45 -17.32 -1.81
C ASN A 24 -14.86 -17.66 -2.37
N ASP A 25 -15.76 -18.17 -1.55
CA ASP A 25 -17.15 -18.51 -1.93
C ASP A 25 -18.11 -17.33 -1.82
N GLU A 26 -17.69 -16.21 -1.23
CA GLU A 26 -18.54 -15.02 -1.03
C GLU A 26 -18.51 -14.12 -2.27
N LYS A 27 -19.67 -13.56 -2.62
CA LYS A 27 -19.86 -12.66 -3.75
C LYS A 27 -20.67 -11.46 -3.33
N LEU A 28 -20.30 -10.29 -3.83
CA LEU A 28 -21.02 -9.04 -3.60
C LEU A 28 -21.30 -8.40 -4.96
N SER A 29 -22.57 -8.16 -5.27
CA SER A 29 -22.96 -7.41 -6.47
C SER A 29 -22.73 -5.91 -6.28
N TYR A 30 -22.69 -5.14 -7.38
CA TYR A 30 -22.68 -3.68 -7.30
C TYR A 30 -23.91 -3.13 -6.58
N SER A 31 -25.08 -3.74 -6.77
CA SER A 31 -26.31 -3.38 -6.08
C SER A 31 -26.22 -3.60 -4.57
N ASP A 32 -25.65 -4.74 -4.15
CA ASP A 32 -25.46 -5.02 -2.72
C ASP A 32 -24.39 -4.11 -2.11
N LEU A 33 -23.28 -3.88 -2.83
CA LEU A 33 -22.23 -2.97 -2.37
C LEU A 33 -22.77 -1.55 -2.15
N ASP A 34 -23.57 -1.02 -3.08
CA ASP A 34 -24.19 0.30 -2.95
C ASP A 34 -25.13 0.36 -1.76
N ARG A 35 -26.05 -0.62 -1.65
CA ARG A 35 -27.02 -0.70 -0.56
C ARG A 35 -26.39 -0.92 0.82
N TYR A 36 -25.43 -1.84 0.94
CA TYR A 36 -24.78 -2.13 2.22
C TYR A 36 -23.94 -0.94 2.68
N SER A 37 -23.27 -0.27 1.77
CA SER A 37 -22.53 0.94 2.10
C SER A 37 -23.44 2.13 2.49
N ASP A 38 -24.66 2.23 1.95
CA ASP A 38 -25.65 3.21 2.41
C ASP A 38 -26.09 2.91 3.85
N ILE A 39 -26.41 1.64 4.17
CA ILE A 39 -26.80 1.22 5.54
C ILE A 39 -25.68 1.53 6.54
N ILE A 40 -24.43 1.18 6.20
CA ILE A 40 -23.26 1.46 7.04
C ILE A 40 -23.09 2.96 7.24
N ALA A 41 -23.17 3.75 6.17
CA ALA A 41 -23.00 5.20 6.23
C ALA A 41 -24.07 5.89 7.08
N ASN A 42 -25.35 5.50 6.91
CA ASN A 42 -26.47 6.02 7.70
C ASN A 42 -26.28 5.66 9.18
N TYR A 43 -25.93 4.40 9.50
CA TYR A 43 -25.66 3.99 10.88
C TYR A 43 -24.58 4.85 11.54
N ILE A 44 -23.47 5.10 10.81
CA ILE A 44 -22.36 5.92 11.32
C ILE A 44 -22.82 7.36 11.53
N SER A 45 -23.54 7.94 10.57
CA SER A 45 -23.98 9.34 10.61
C SER A 45 -25.04 9.60 11.68
N ASP A 46 -25.92 8.64 11.91
CA ASP A 46 -26.94 8.73 12.98
C ASP A 46 -26.32 8.68 14.38
N LYS A 47 -25.19 7.98 14.53
CA LYS A 47 -24.59 7.72 15.84
C LYS A 47 -23.46 8.67 16.21
N TYR A 48 -22.71 9.14 15.21
CA TYR A 48 -21.48 9.92 15.44
C TYR A 48 -21.44 11.20 14.61
N GLU A 49 -21.28 12.31 15.29
CA GLU A 49 -21.04 13.60 14.66
C GLU A 49 -19.58 13.71 14.13
N GLY A 50 -19.37 14.64 13.21
CA GLY A 50 -18.04 14.97 12.67
C GLY A 50 -17.55 13.95 11.64
N ASN A 51 -16.25 14.02 11.34
CA ASN A 51 -15.59 13.29 10.26
C ASN A 51 -14.36 12.49 10.72
N THR A 52 -14.34 12.04 11.98
CA THR A 52 -13.27 11.19 12.52
C THR A 52 -13.11 9.95 11.65
N PRO A 53 -11.88 9.59 11.21
CA PRO A 53 -11.66 8.40 10.40
C PRO A 53 -12.12 7.13 11.08
N LEU A 54 -12.56 6.15 10.29
CA LEU A 54 -12.96 4.83 10.77
C LEU A 54 -11.78 3.86 10.64
N ALA A 55 -11.64 2.92 11.57
CA ALA A 55 -10.69 1.84 11.46
C ALA A 55 -11.37 0.56 10.92
N ILE A 56 -10.68 -0.17 10.05
CA ILE A 56 -11.14 -1.44 9.49
C ILE A 56 -10.02 -2.46 9.68
N TYR A 57 -10.26 -3.48 10.50
CA TYR A 57 -9.32 -4.55 10.78
C TYR A 57 -9.76 -5.84 10.08
N GLY A 58 -8.88 -6.38 9.24
CA GLY A 58 -9.20 -7.58 8.48
C GLY A 58 -8.19 -7.89 7.39
N ASN A 59 -8.53 -8.86 6.55
CA ASN A 59 -7.80 -9.18 5.33
C ASN A 59 -8.77 -9.10 4.14
N LYS A 60 -8.59 -9.87 3.07
CA LYS A 60 -9.53 -9.92 1.94
C LYS A 60 -10.87 -10.50 2.37
N ASP A 61 -11.92 -9.69 2.25
CA ASP A 61 -13.31 -10.05 2.53
C ASP A 61 -14.24 -9.05 1.79
N VAL A 62 -15.37 -9.52 1.31
CA VAL A 62 -16.32 -8.68 0.54
C VAL A 62 -16.87 -7.53 1.39
N MET A 63 -17.03 -7.74 2.71
CA MET A 63 -17.57 -6.74 3.63
C MET A 63 -16.60 -5.61 3.96
N ILE A 64 -15.29 -5.84 3.86
CA ILE A 64 -14.29 -4.76 4.01
C ILE A 64 -14.51 -3.66 2.97
N ILE A 65 -14.82 -4.05 1.73
CA ILE A 65 -15.11 -3.08 0.65
C ILE A 65 -16.39 -2.29 0.99
N ALA A 66 -17.43 -2.96 1.49
CA ALA A 66 -18.66 -2.28 1.91
C ALA A 66 -18.40 -1.27 3.05
N CYS A 67 -17.53 -1.62 4.03
CA CYS A 67 -17.12 -0.70 5.10
C CYS A 67 -16.31 0.49 4.56
N MET A 68 -15.38 0.26 3.62
CA MET A 68 -14.61 1.33 2.99
C MET A 68 -15.53 2.33 2.27
N ILE A 69 -16.46 1.84 1.45
CA ILE A 69 -17.39 2.70 0.71
C ILE A 69 -18.40 3.38 1.66
N GLY A 70 -18.83 2.68 2.71
CA GLY A 70 -19.68 3.25 3.76
C GLY A 70 -19.01 4.41 4.50
N ALA A 71 -17.70 4.30 4.77
CA ALA A 71 -16.90 5.40 5.32
C ALA A 71 -16.93 6.61 4.37
N LEU A 72 -16.66 6.39 3.08
CA LEU A 72 -16.66 7.47 2.09
C LEU A 72 -18.04 8.13 1.91
N LYS A 73 -19.12 7.34 1.99
CA LYS A 73 -20.50 7.86 1.95
C LYS A 73 -20.90 8.61 3.22
N SER A 74 -20.21 8.41 4.35
CA SER A 74 -20.45 9.11 5.63
C SER A 74 -19.48 10.26 5.89
N LYS A 75 -18.85 10.77 4.85
CA LYS A 75 -17.86 11.88 4.90
C LYS A 75 -16.65 11.60 5.78
N ARG A 76 -16.22 10.34 5.87
CA ARG A 76 -15.10 9.89 6.69
C ARG A 76 -14.06 9.12 5.87
N ALA A 77 -12.79 9.34 6.22
CA ALA A 77 -11.72 8.48 5.75
C ALA A 77 -11.79 7.11 6.43
N TYR A 78 -11.29 6.08 5.78
CA TYR A 78 -11.03 4.80 6.42
C TYR A 78 -9.53 4.56 6.63
N VAL A 79 -9.22 3.73 7.62
CA VAL A 79 -7.85 3.31 7.99
C VAL A 79 -7.82 1.77 8.00
N PRO A 80 -7.26 1.13 6.98
CA PRO A 80 -7.22 -0.32 6.91
C PRO A 80 -6.04 -0.86 7.73
N MET A 81 -6.30 -1.88 8.54
CA MET A 81 -5.32 -2.60 9.35
C MET A 81 -5.38 -4.09 8.99
N ASP A 82 -4.23 -4.68 8.64
CA ASP A 82 -4.13 -6.08 8.25
C ASP A 82 -4.01 -7.00 9.47
N VAL A 83 -4.59 -8.20 9.38
CA VAL A 83 -4.53 -9.24 10.43
C VAL A 83 -3.11 -9.74 10.75
N SER A 84 -2.11 -9.38 9.96
CA SER A 84 -0.70 -9.64 10.25
C SER A 84 -0.04 -8.58 11.13
N PHE A 85 -0.75 -7.50 11.45
CA PHE A 85 -0.21 -6.51 12.38
C PHE A 85 -0.17 -7.08 13.79
N PRO A 86 0.98 -6.98 14.49
CA PRO A 86 1.03 -7.31 15.89
C PRO A 86 0.18 -6.33 16.69
N GLU A 87 -0.24 -6.74 17.89
CA GLU A 87 -1.13 -5.97 18.75
C GLU A 87 -0.62 -4.55 19.00
N GLN A 88 0.68 -4.39 19.28
CA GLN A 88 1.29 -3.07 19.47
C GLN A 88 1.11 -2.16 18.24
N ARG A 89 1.22 -2.71 17.03
CA ARG A 89 1.05 -1.95 15.79
C ARG A 89 -0.40 -1.51 15.60
N VAL A 90 -1.37 -2.37 15.94
CA VAL A 90 -2.80 -2.03 15.92
C VAL A 90 -3.08 -0.91 16.93
N MET A 91 -2.56 -1.01 18.16
CA MET A 91 -2.69 0.02 19.18
C MET A 91 -2.10 1.36 18.72
N ASP A 92 -0.88 1.37 18.18
CA ASP A 92 -0.21 2.59 17.70
C ASP A 92 -1.04 3.29 16.60
N VAL A 93 -1.68 2.54 15.72
CA VAL A 93 -2.57 3.08 14.69
C VAL A 93 -3.85 3.63 15.30
N LEU A 94 -4.52 2.88 16.18
CA LEU A 94 -5.75 3.31 16.84
C LEU A 94 -5.53 4.57 17.69
N ASP A 95 -4.45 4.62 18.45
CA ASP A 95 -4.08 5.80 19.26
C ASP A 95 -3.81 7.05 18.41
N SER A 96 -3.17 6.85 17.25
CA SER A 96 -2.90 7.95 16.31
C SER A 96 -4.19 8.48 15.67
N VAL A 97 -5.11 7.60 15.31
CA VAL A 97 -6.35 7.94 14.61
C VAL A 97 -7.40 8.43 15.59
N GLY A 98 -7.63 7.72 16.70
CA GLY A 98 -8.71 7.92 17.65
C GLY A 98 -10.09 7.68 17.04
N PRO A 99 -10.33 6.52 16.37
CA PRO A 99 -11.60 6.27 15.69
C PRO A 99 -12.74 6.06 16.70
N ASN A 100 -13.97 6.42 16.31
CA ASN A 100 -15.14 6.08 17.11
C ASN A 100 -15.54 4.61 16.95
N ILE A 101 -15.33 4.07 15.73
CA ILE A 101 -15.72 2.71 15.33
C ILE A 101 -14.52 1.98 14.76
N VAL A 102 -14.39 0.70 15.11
CA VAL A 102 -13.51 -0.29 14.48
C VAL A 102 -14.38 -1.40 13.90
N PHE A 103 -14.37 -1.56 12.59
CA PHE A 103 -14.96 -2.72 11.93
C PHE A 103 -13.96 -3.88 11.98
N ASP A 104 -14.27 -4.92 12.75
CA ASP A 104 -13.46 -6.15 12.80
C ASP A 104 -14.03 -7.21 11.85
N ILE A 105 -13.48 -7.24 10.64
CA ILE A 105 -13.86 -8.18 9.59
C ILE A 105 -12.86 -9.35 9.51
N SER A 106 -12.05 -9.53 10.52
CA SER A 106 -11.00 -10.57 10.54
C SER A 106 -11.53 -11.98 10.76
N GLY A 107 -12.72 -12.11 11.35
CA GLY A 107 -13.25 -13.38 11.83
C GLY A 107 -12.44 -13.99 12.99
N LYS A 108 -11.62 -13.17 13.67
CA LYS A 108 -10.78 -13.57 14.82
C LYS A 108 -11.19 -12.79 16.05
N ASP A 109 -10.96 -13.37 17.23
CA ASP A 109 -11.26 -12.73 18.52
C ASP A 109 -10.13 -11.76 18.96
N PHE A 110 -9.61 -10.96 18.00
CA PHE A 110 -8.49 -10.07 18.30
C PHE A 110 -8.83 -9.04 19.38
N PHE A 111 -9.99 -8.41 19.29
CA PHE A 111 -10.45 -7.36 20.20
C PHE A 111 -11.18 -7.89 21.45
N TYR A 112 -11.37 -9.20 21.55
CA TYR A 112 -12.16 -9.83 22.60
C TYR A 112 -11.30 -10.68 23.53
N ASP A 113 -11.69 -10.76 24.79
CA ASP A 113 -11.10 -11.66 25.78
C ASP A 113 -11.69 -13.09 25.70
N GLU A 114 -11.19 -14.00 26.51
CA GLU A 114 -11.65 -15.40 26.59
C GLU A 114 -13.15 -15.56 26.97
N ASN A 115 -13.79 -14.50 27.51
CA ASN A 115 -15.21 -14.47 27.86
C ASN A 115 -16.06 -13.81 26.77
N GLY A 116 -15.47 -13.43 25.64
CA GLY A 116 -16.15 -12.73 24.55
C GLY A 116 -16.47 -11.27 24.84
N GLN A 117 -15.79 -10.65 25.84
CA GLN A 117 -15.94 -9.23 26.14
C GLN A 117 -14.83 -8.44 25.47
N VAL A 118 -15.13 -7.21 25.03
CA VAL A 118 -14.11 -6.31 24.49
C VAL A 118 -13.02 -6.09 25.55
N LYS A 119 -11.76 -6.36 25.19
CA LYS A 119 -10.58 -6.18 26.05
C LYS A 119 -10.51 -4.75 26.56
N GLU A 120 -9.95 -4.54 27.76
CA GLU A 120 -9.94 -3.27 28.45
C GLU A 120 -9.33 -2.14 27.61
N GLU A 121 -8.24 -2.41 26.94
CA GLU A 121 -7.50 -1.45 26.07
C GLU A 121 -8.32 -0.98 24.86
N TYR A 122 -9.35 -1.69 24.45
CA TYR A 122 -10.18 -1.34 23.29
C TYR A 122 -11.58 -0.83 23.66
N ARG A 123 -11.93 -0.74 24.96
CA ARG A 123 -13.29 -0.34 25.41
C ARG A 123 -13.69 1.09 25.05
N SER A 124 -12.72 1.93 24.70
CA SER A 124 -13.00 3.30 24.22
C SER A 124 -13.54 3.33 22.77
N TYR A 125 -13.43 2.24 22.05
CA TYR A 125 -13.90 2.11 20.66
C TYR A 125 -15.17 1.26 20.61
N GLU A 126 -16.08 1.59 19.68
CA GLU A 126 -17.14 0.64 19.31
C GLU A 126 -16.55 -0.40 18.36
N ILE A 127 -16.50 -1.66 18.77
CA ILE A 127 -16.06 -2.78 17.94
C ILE A 127 -17.29 -3.40 17.29
N ILE A 128 -17.34 -3.41 15.94
CA ILE A 128 -18.39 -4.07 15.16
C ILE A 128 -17.73 -5.23 14.41
N ASP A 129 -17.92 -6.44 14.91
CA ASP A 129 -17.43 -7.64 14.25
C ASP A 129 -18.27 -7.99 13.00
N LYS A 130 -17.81 -8.96 12.20
CA LYS A 130 -18.49 -9.36 10.95
C LYS A 130 -19.93 -9.81 11.20
N ASN A 131 -20.23 -10.50 12.30
CA ASN A 131 -21.58 -10.97 12.63
C ASN A 131 -22.50 -9.78 12.98
N ALA A 132 -22.04 -8.89 13.86
CA ALA A 132 -22.76 -7.68 14.21
C ALA A 132 -23.00 -6.77 12.99
N LEU A 133 -22.03 -6.70 12.07
CA LEU A 133 -22.18 -5.98 10.81
C LEU A 133 -23.25 -6.62 9.91
N MET A 134 -23.24 -7.94 9.76
CA MET A 134 -24.25 -8.65 8.97
C MET A 134 -25.65 -8.51 9.57
N ASP A 135 -25.78 -8.54 10.90
CA ASP A 135 -27.03 -8.26 11.61
C ASP A 135 -27.49 -6.81 11.41
N LEU A 136 -26.56 -5.85 11.44
CA LEU A 136 -26.86 -4.45 11.13
C LEU A 136 -27.42 -4.30 9.71
N ILE A 137 -26.77 -4.93 8.73
CA ILE A 137 -27.22 -4.90 7.33
C ILE A 137 -28.58 -5.56 7.20
N ALA A 138 -28.78 -6.73 7.79
CA ALA A 138 -30.06 -7.44 7.71
C ALA A 138 -31.23 -6.61 8.29
N ARG A 139 -31.00 -5.98 9.44
CA ARG A 139 -32.00 -5.08 10.07
C ARG A 139 -32.17 -3.76 9.32
N GLY A 140 -31.12 -3.28 8.70
CA GLY A 140 -31.08 -2.02 7.99
C GLY A 140 -31.67 -2.08 6.58
N GLN A 141 -32.06 -3.24 6.05
CA GLN A 141 -32.62 -3.37 4.70
C GLN A 141 -33.99 -2.70 4.55
N GLU A 142 -34.68 -2.50 5.64
CA GLU A 142 -35.95 -1.79 5.71
C GLU A 142 -35.85 -0.59 6.68
N GLY A 143 -36.55 0.49 6.36
CA GLY A 143 -36.55 1.69 7.19
C GLY A 143 -35.47 2.74 6.87
N PRO A 144 -35.19 3.68 7.79
CA PRO A 144 -34.34 4.85 7.50
C PRO A 144 -32.90 4.52 7.10
N LEU A 145 -32.33 3.43 7.61
CA LEU A 145 -30.93 3.04 7.28
C LEU A 145 -30.77 2.59 5.83
N SER A 146 -31.84 2.14 5.15
CA SER A 146 -31.81 1.77 3.74
C SER A 146 -31.93 2.96 2.78
N ASN A 147 -32.11 4.19 3.28
CA ASN A 147 -32.17 5.36 2.44
C ASN A 147 -30.85 5.59 1.72
N GLU A 148 -30.95 5.98 0.46
CA GLU A 148 -29.78 6.40 -0.31
C GLU A 148 -29.12 7.59 0.36
N VAL A 149 -27.80 7.51 0.54
CA VAL A 149 -27.01 8.62 1.08
C VAL A 149 -26.77 9.66 -0.02
N ALA A 150 -27.21 10.88 0.25
CA ALA A 150 -27.08 11.98 -0.68
C ALA A 150 -25.60 12.36 -0.94
N SER A 151 -25.30 12.77 -2.17
CA SER A 151 -23.91 13.00 -2.63
C SER A 151 -23.16 14.09 -1.87
N GLU A 152 -23.86 15.05 -1.28
CA GLU A 152 -23.26 16.09 -0.42
C GLU A 152 -22.67 15.54 0.89
N ASN A 153 -23.02 14.30 1.25
CA ASN A 153 -22.48 13.59 2.40
C ASN A 153 -21.29 12.69 2.05
N TRP A 154 -20.88 12.64 0.79
CA TRP A 154 -19.73 11.84 0.40
C TRP A 154 -18.42 12.62 0.60
N VAL A 155 -17.34 11.87 0.80
CA VAL A 155 -15.99 12.43 0.78
C VAL A 155 -15.71 13.02 -0.59
N GLU A 156 -15.33 14.31 -0.64
CA GLU A 156 -15.03 15.02 -1.88
C GLU A 156 -13.86 16.00 -1.74
N GLY A 157 -13.38 16.48 -2.88
CA GLY A 157 -12.34 17.50 -2.93
C GLY A 157 -11.07 17.10 -2.18
N ASP A 158 -10.62 17.94 -1.26
CA ASP A 158 -9.42 17.70 -0.44
C ASP A 158 -9.73 16.98 0.90
N GLU A 159 -10.95 16.47 1.08
CA GLU A 159 -11.26 15.59 2.22
C GLU A 159 -10.55 14.23 2.07
N ASN A 160 -10.14 13.64 3.20
CA ASN A 160 -9.40 12.38 3.16
C ASN A 160 -10.31 11.20 2.77
N SER A 161 -9.93 10.46 1.75
CA SER A 161 -10.56 9.20 1.39
C SER A 161 -10.04 8.04 2.24
N TYR A 162 -8.72 7.99 2.43
CA TYR A 162 -8.09 6.97 3.28
C TYR A 162 -6.80 7.50 3.91
N ILE A 163 -6.40 6.83 4.99
CA ILE A 163 -5.12 7.07 5.66
C ILE A 163 -4.40 5.72 5.76
N LEU A 164 -3.27 5.58 5.06
CA LEU A 164 -2.45 4.38 5.10
C LEU A 164 -1.24 4.58 6.00
N PHE A 165 -1.05 3.66 6.95
CA PHE A 165 0.06 3.71 7.89
C PHE A 165 1.28 2.94 7.37
N THR A 166 2.37 3.67 7.15
CA THR A 166 3.67 3.13 6.74
C THR A 166 4.62 3.09 7.94
N SER A 167 5.72 2.32 7.83
CA SER A 167 6.81 2.34 8.81
C SER A 167 7.38 3.77 8.96
N GLY A 168 7.81 4.12 10.15
CA GLY A 168 8.36 5.42 10.45
C GLY A 168 9.75 5.32 11.10
N SER A 169 10.68 6.19 10.73
CA SER A 169 12.06 6.21 11.26
C SER A 169 12.16 6.37 12.79
N THR A 170 11.08 6.78 13.46
CA THR A 170 11.01 6.92 14.93
C THR A 170 10.52 5.66 15.65
N GLY A 171 10.24 4.57 14.95
CA GLY A 171 9.66 3.34 15.51
C GLY A 171 8.16 3.44 15.82
N LYS A 172 7.48 4.48 15.29
CA LYS A 172 6.02 4.60 15.25
C LYS A 172 5.54 4.76 13.81
N PRO A 173 4.39 4.17 13.46
CA PRO A 173 3.82 4.30 12.12
C PRO A 173 3.41 5.75 11.82
N LYS A 174 3.54 6.14 10.54
CA LYS A 174 3.09 7.42 10.01
C LYS A 174 1.94 7.23 9.03
N GLY A 175 0.82 7.91 9.24
CA GLY A 175 -0.38 7.81 8.40
C GLY A 175 -0.32 8.78 7.22
N VAL A 176 -0.23 8.29 6.00
CA VAL A 176 -0.27 9.10 4.77
C VAL A 176 -1.72 9.43 4.43
N GLN A 177 -2.03 10.72 4.26
CA GLN A 177 -3.39 11.22 4.02
C GLN A 177 -3.66 11.35 2.51
N ILE A 178 -4.54 10.54 1.97
CA ILE A 178 -4.94 10.62 0.55
C ILE A 178 -6.34 11.20 0.45
N SER A 179 -6.47 12.32 -0.27
CA SER A 179 -7.76 12.99 -0.47
C SER A 179 -8.56 12.36 -1.62
N ALA A 180 -9.86 12.69 -1.68
CA ALA A 180 -10.71 12.31 -2.81
C ALA A 180 -10.16 12.81 -4.14
N TYR A 181 -9.58 14.01 -4.15
CA TYR A 181 -8.98 14.59 -5.33
C TYR A 181 -7.70 13.87 -5.78
N ASN A 182 -6.82 13.52 -4.84
CA ASN A 182 -5.64 12.69 -5.14
C ASN A 182 -6.08 11.38 -5.81
N LEU A 183 -7.09 10.73 -5.22
CA LEU A 183 -7.61 9.46 -5.70
C LEU A 183 -8.29 9.59 -7.06
N ASP A 184 -9.10 10.62 -7.28
CA ASP A 184 -9.74 10.92 -8.56
C ASP A 184 -8.70 11.14 -9.68
N SER A 185 -7.66 11.92 -9.41
CA SER A 185 -6.55 12.14 -10.33
C SER A 185 -5.86 10.83 -10.71
N PHE A 186 -5.58 9.98 -9.71
CA PHE A 186 -4.98 8.66 -9.92
C PHE A 186 -5.88 7.73 -10.73
N MET A 187 -7.18 7.62 -10.40
CA MET A 187 -8.12 6.75 -11.11
C MET A 187 -8.23 7.12 -12.58
N ARG A 188 -8.31 8.41 -12.91
CA ARG A 188 -8.39 8.89 -14.30
C ARG A 188 -7.17 8.51 -15.13
N TRP A 189 -6.00 8.52 -14.52
CA TRP A 189 -4.75 8.12 -15.15
C TRP A 189 -4.62 6.59 -15.25
N MET A 190 -4.92 5.86 -14.18
CA MET A 190 -4.69 4.42 -14.10
C MET A 190 -5.73 3.59 -14.88
N SER A 191 -7.00 4.02 -14.94
CA SER A 191 -8.06 3.27 -15.61
C SER A 191 -7.74 2.93 -17.06
N PRO A 192 -7.34 3.88 -17.94
CA PRO A 192 -6.98 3.56 -19.32
C PRO A 192 -5.70 2.69 -19.44
N ILE A 193 -4.73 2.85 -18.53
CA ILE A 193 -3.50 2.03 -18.50
C ILE A 193 -3.85 0.56 -18.30
N LEU A 194 -4.77 0.27 -17.36
CA LEU A 194 -5.27 -1.06 -17.08
C LEU A 194 -6.34 -1.53 -18.09
N GLY A 195 -6.72 -0.67 -19.05
CA GLY A 195 -7.76 -0.97 -20.03
C GLY A 195 -9.16 -1.09 -19.43
N LEU A 196 -9.43 -0.38 -18.34
CA LEU A 196 -10.73 -0.35 -17.66
C LEU A 196 -11.60 0.74 -18.31
N ASP A 197 -12.49 0.33 -19.18
CA ASP A 197 -13.27 1.16 -20.10
C ASP A 197 -14.80 1.10 -19.86
N GLY A 198 -15.20 0.49 -18.74
CA GLY A 198 -16.61 0.28 -18.39
C GLY A 198 -17.19 -1.04 -18.89
N ASN A 199 -16.44 -1.81 -19.68
CA ASN A 199 -16.79 -3.18 -20.01
C ASN A 199 -16.60 -4.08 -18.77
N GLU A 200 -17.32 -5.20 -18.75
CA GLU A 200 -17.19 -6.17 -17.69
C GLU A 200 -15.83 -6.86 -17.79
N LYS A 201 -14.98 -6.66 -16.79
CA LYS A 201 -13.65 -7.25 -16.68
C LYS A 201 -13.42 -7.84 -15.31
N VAL A 202 -12.54 -8.82 -15.22
CA VAL A 202 -12.09 -9.38 -13.95
C VAL A 202 -10.69 -8.87 -13.66
N VAL A 203 -10.55 -8.26 -12.49
CA VAL A 203 -9.30 -7.71 -11.98
C VAL A 203 -8.86 -8.52 -10.77
N MET A 204 -7.65 -9.08 -10.80
CA MET A 204 -7.09 -9.78 -9.64
C MET A 204 -6.78 -8.79 -8.52
N ASP A 205 -7.33 -9.03 -7.34
CA ASP A 205 -7.15 -8.22 -6.14
C ASP A 205 -6.36 -8.98 -5.07
N GLN A 206 -5.03 -8.97 -5.19
CA GLN A 206 -4.11 -9.72 -4.32
C GLN A 206 -3.47 -8.86 -3.21
N PRO A 207 -2.97 -7.63 -3.44
CA PRO A 207 -2.29 -6.85 -2.40
C PRO A 207 -3.19 -6.53 -1.22
N ALA A 208 -2.66 -6.63 0.01
CA ALA A 208 -3.41 -6.30 1.23
C ALA A 208 -3.91 -4.85 1.21
N TYR A 209 -5.10 -4.59 1.78
CA TYR A 209 -5.70 -3.24 1.77
C TYR A 209 -4.93 -2.22 2.63
N SER A 210 -4.13 -2.68 3.57
CA SER A 210 -3.20 -1.83 4.34
C SER A 210 -1.94 -1.43 3.56
N PHE A 211 -1.80 -1.89 2.30
CA PHE A 211 -0.72 -1.56 1.39
C PHE A 211 -1.27 -0.82 0.17
N ASP A 212 -0.65 0.32 -0.19
CA ASP A 212 -1.15 1.24 -1.20
C ASP A 212 -1.26 0.64 -2.61
N LEU A 213 -0.49 -0.40 -2.91
CA LEU A 213 -0.61 -1.13 -4.17
C LEU A 213 -2.04 -1.61 -4.43
N SER A 214 -2.80 -1.96 -3.37
CA SER A 214 -4.20 -2.37 -3.48
C SER A 214 -5.12 -1.31 -4.11
N VAL A 215 -4.77 -0.05 -3.96
CA VAL A 215 -5.51 1.09 -4.54
C VAL A 215 -5.47 1.06 -6.07
N SER A 216 -4.37 0.51 -6.66
CA SER A 216 -4.17 0.49 -8.11
C SER A 216 -5.24 -0.28 -8.89
N GLN A 217 -5.77 -1.35 -8.32
CA GLN A 217 -6.83 -2.14 -8.94
C GLN A 217 -8.20 -1.91 -8.32
N LEU A 218 -8.26 -1.68 -6.99
CA LEU A 218 -9.51 -1.53 -6.26
C LEU A 218 -10.38 -0.40 -6.83
N TYR A 219 -9.87 0.81 -6.79
CA TYR A 219 -10.64 1.99 -7.16
C TYR A 219 -10.88 2.12 -8.67
N PRO A 220 -9.86 1.99 -9.54
CA PRO A 220 -10.11 1.97 -10.97
C PRO A 220 -11.04 0.83 -11.40
N GLY A 221 -10.91 -0.35 -10.79
CA GLY A 221 -11.77 -1.50 -11.08
C GLY A 221 -13.22 -1.21 -10.74
N LEU A 222 -13.53 -0.85 -9.49
CA LEU A 222 -14.89 -0.58 -9.05
C LEU A 222 -15.51 0.62 -9.75
N ALA A 223 -14.75 1.70 -9.99
CA ALA A 223 -15.26 2.88 -10.68
C ALA A 223 -15.66 2.60 -12.15
N ASN A 224 -15.10 1.56 -12.76
CA ASN A 224 -15.37 1.16 -14.15
C ASN A 224 -16.21 -0.12 -14.30
N GLY A 225 -16.82 -0.61 -13.24
CA GLY A 225 -17.74 -1.76 -13.30
C GLY A 225 -17.05 -3.12 -13.48
N ALA A 226 -15.78 -3.23 -13.11
CA ALA A 226 -15.06 -4.49 -13.12
C ALA A 226 -15.37 -5.33 -11.86
N THR A 227 -15.18 -6.62 -11.96
CA THR A 227 -15.23 -7.55 -10.82
C THR A 227 -13.84 -7.67 -10.19
N LEU A 228 -13.71 -7.37 -8.91
CA LEU A 228 -12.51 -7.66 -8.14
C LEU A 228 -12.54 -9.13 -7.71
N TYR A 229 -11.56 -9.91 -8.17
CA TYR A 229 -11.35 -11.27 -7.69
C TYR A 229 -10.29 -11.26 -6.59
N SER A 230 -10.74 -11.23 -5.34
CA SER A 230 -9.88 -11.05 -4.17
C SER A 230 -9.29 -12.38 -3.70
N LEU A 231 -7.97 -12.40 -3.52
CA LEU A 231 -7.25 -13.56 -2.99
C LEU A 231 -7.02 -13.40 -1.49
N SER A 232 -7.65 -14.24 -0.69
CA SER A 232 -7.43 -14.27 0.76
C SER A 232 -6.00 -14.71 1.09
N LYS A 233 -5.55 -14.39 2.30
CA LYS A 233 -4.21 -14.71 2.77
C LYS A 233 -3.93 -16.22 2.77
N ASP A 234 -4.93 -17.02 3.09
CA ASP A 234 -4.84 -18.48 3.11
C ASP A 234 -4.69 -19.05 1.70
N VAL A 235 -5.40 -18.48 0.71
CA VAL A 235 -5.23 -18.82 -0.72
C VAL A 235 -3.82 -18.48 -1.18
N VAL A 236 -3.30 -17.31 -0.81
CA VAL A 236 -1.94 -16.87 -1.22
C VAL A 236 -0.85 -17.71 -0.56
N ALA A 237 -1.09 -18.27 0.63
CA ALA A 237 -0.12 -19.07 1.36
C ALA A 237 0.13 -20.47 0.76
N ASP A 238 -0.81 -21.01 -0.02
CA ASP A 238 -0.69 -22.31 -0.69
C ASP A 238 -0.66 -22.12 -2.22
N PHE A 239 0.50 -22.36 -2.84
CA PHE A 239 0.70 -22.17 -4.29
C PHE A 239 -0.24 -23.00 -5.16
N LYS A 240 -0.63 -24.20 -4.72
CA LYS A 240 -1.56 -25.04 -5.47
C LYS A 240 -2.94 -24.40 -5.50
N VAL A 241 -3.44 -24.00 -4.32
CA VAL A 241 -4.73 -23.32 -4.16
C VAL A 241 -4.72 -21.97 -4.89
N LEU A 242 -3.62 -21.21 -4.78
CA LEU A 242 -3.43 -19.96 -5.50
C LEU A 242 -3.61 -20.12 -7.01
N PHE A 243 -2.97 -21.13 -7.62
CA PHE A 243 -3.04 -21.35 -9.06
C PHE A 243 -4.41 -21.89 -9.50
N GLU A 244 -5.11 -22.64 -8.65
CA GLU A 244 -6.51 -23.03 -8.88
C GLU A 244 -7.40 -21.78 -8.95
N HIS A 245 -7.32 -20.89 -7.95
CA HIS A 245 -8.06 -19.62 -7.95
C HIS A 245 -7.69 -18.70 -9.12
N MET A 246 -6.41 -18.64 -9.49
CA MET A 246 -5.99 -17.86 -10.67
C MET A 246 -6.64 -18.36 -11.96
N ARG A 247 -6.70 -19.68 -12.19
CA ARG A 247 -7.39 -20.26 -13.37
C ARG A 247 -8.88 -19.97 -13.36
N GLU A 248 -9.53 -20.17 -12.22
CA GLU A 248 -10.98 -19.98 -12.06
C GLU A 248 -11.41 -18.51 -12.19
N SER A 249 -10.54 -17.58 -11.81
CA SER A 249 -10.84 -16.14 -11.82
C SER A 249 -11.16 -15.61 -13.21
N ASN A 250 -10.60 -16.20 -14.28
CA ASN A 250 -10.67 -15.63 -15.63
C ASN A 250 -10.17 -14.19 -15.72
N MET A 251 -9.21 -13.80 -14.89
CA MET A 251 -8.69 -12.43 -14.80
C MET A 251 -8.13 -11.92 -16.12
N GLU A 252 -8.39 -10.65 -16.40
CA GLU A 252 -7.87 -9.91 -17.54
C GLU A 252 -6.78 -8.90 -17.15
N VAL A 253 -6.81 -8.46 -15.89
CA VAL A 253 -5.89 -7.47 -15.32
C VAL A 253 -5.33 -7.98 -14.01
N TRP A 254 -4.02 -7.85 -13.84
CA TRP A 254 -3.36 -8.18 -12.58
C TRP A 254 -2.36 -7.09 -12.18
N VAL A 255 -2.51 -6.56 -10.97
CA VAL A 255 -1.56 -5.66 -10.33
C VAL A 255 -0.84 -6.40 -9.22
N SER A 256 0.49 -6.39 -9.24
CA SER A 256 1.29 -7.15 -8.28
C SER A 256 2.67 -6.53 -8.06
N THR A 257 3.45 -7.13 -7.15
CA THR A 257 4.86 -6.79 -6.98
C THR A 257 5.74 -7.70 -7.83
N PRO A 258 6.90 -7.23 -8.28
CA PRO A 258 7.92 -8.06 -8.94
C PRO A 258 8.34 -9.29 -8.14
N SER A 259 8.37 -9.20 -6.82
CA SER A 259 8.71 -10.32 -5.95
C SER A 259 7.65 -11.42 -5.99
N PHE A 260 6.36 -11.05 -5.93
CA PHE A 260 5.27 -12.03 -5.94
C PHE A 260 5.18 -12.78 -7.26
N VAL A 261 5.23 -12.07 -8.40
CA VAL A 261 5.25 -12.74 -9.70
C VAL A 261 6.51 -13.56 -9.91
N GLY A 262 7.65 -13.13 -9.34
CA GLY A 262 8.89 -13.91 -9.36
C GLY A 262 8.74 -15.28 -8.68
N MET A 263 7.94 -15.37 -7.62
CA MET A 263 7.59 -16.65 -6.99
C MET A 263 6.69 -17.51 -7.91
N CYS A 264 5.67 -16.90 -8.53
CA CYS A 264 4.80 -17.62 -9.48
C CYS A 264 5.59 -18.17 -10.68
N LEU A 265 6.61 -17.44 -11.17
CA LEU A 265 7.46 -17.85 -12.29
C LEU A 265 8.37 -19.06 -11.99
N VAL A 266 8.45 -19.52 -10.75
CA VAL A 266 9.16 -20.79 -10.41
C VAL A 266 8.44 -21.98 -11.05
N ASP A 267 7.12 -21.92 -11.11
CA ASP A 267 6.33 -22.93 -11.81
C ASP A 267 6.32 -22.66 -13.32
N LYS A 268 6.57 -23.71 -14.12
CA LYS A 268 6.58 -23.62 -15.58
C LYS A 268 5.18 -23.53 -16.19
N GLU A 269 4.16 -24.01 -15.48
CA GLU A 269 2.77 -23.92 -15.91
C GLU A 269 2.19 -22.51 -15.79
N PHE A 270 2.86 -21.61 -15.05
CA PHE A 270 2.47 -20.21 -14.98
C PHE A 270 2.81 -19.50 -16.30
N ASN A 271 1.86 -19.49 -17.22
CA ASN A 271 1.99 -19.00 -18.60
C ASN A 271 0.64 -18.58 -19.20
N GLN A 272 0.62 -18.16 -20.47
CA GLN A 272 -0.57 -17.70 -21.18
C GLN A 272 -1.67 -18.76 -21.29
N ASP A 273 -1.31 -20.05 -21.41
CA ASP A 273 -2.30 -21.13 -21.49
C ASP A 273 -3.06 -21.30 -20.17
N MET A 274 -2.37 -21.08 -19.05
CA MET A 274 -2.99 -21.08 -17.73
C MET A 274 -3.94 -19.88 -17.54
N LEU A 275 -3.59 -18.73 -18.08
CA LEU A 275 -4.32 -17.45 -17.91
C LEU A 275 -4.69 -16.86 -19.28
N PRO A 276 -5.57 -17.50 -20.06
CA PRO A 276 -5.81 -17.15 -21.46
C PRO A 276 -6.48 -15.78 -21.66
N LYS A 277 -7.17 -15.27 -20.65
CA LYS A 277 -7.83 -13.95 -20.70
C LYS A 277 -6.95 -12.81 -20.24
N LEU A 278 -5.82 -13.07 -19.59
CA LEU A 278 -4.93 -12.04 -19.07
C LEU A 278 -4.36 -11.17 -20.19
N ARG A 279 -4.43 -9.85 -20.05
CA ARG A 279 -3.98 -8.85 -21.03
C ARG A 279 -3.09 -7.78 -20.44
N LYS A 280 -3.21 -7.48 -19.15
CA LYS A 280 -2.44 -6.43 -18.48
C LYS A 280 -1.84 -6.94 -17.17
N MET A 281 -0.53 -6.75 -17.01
CA MET A 281 0.19 -6.94 -15.75
C MET A 281 0.88 -5.64 -15.38
N LEU A 282 0.50 -5.02 -14.27
CA LEU A 282 1.17 -3.84 -13.71
C LEU A 282 2.04 -4.25 -12.54
N TYR A 283 3.30 -3.87 -12.57
CA TYR A 283 4.27 -4.03 -11.49
C TYR A 283 4.70 -2.68 -10.96
N ILE A 284 4.52 -2.47 -9.66
CA ILE A 284 4.86 -1.24 -8.95
C ILE A 284 5.24 -1.59 -7.50
N GLY A 285 5.98 -0.72 -6.85
CA GLY A 285 6.35 -0.92 -5.44
C GLY A 285 7.75 -1.49 -5.24
N GLU A 286 8.33 -2.18 -6.24
CA GLU A 286 9.70 -2.69 -6.23
C GLU A 286 10.36 -2.50 -7.59
N VAL A 287 11.68 -2.67 -7.65
CA VAL A 287 12.40 -2.71 -8.93
C VAL A 287 12.01 -3.98 -9.69
N LEU A 288 11.48 -3.84 -10.90
CA LEU A 288 11.23 -4.98 -11.79
C LEU A 288 12.55 -5.44 -12.42
N PRO A 289 13.05 -6.64 -12.11
CA PRO A 289 14.29 -7.12 -12.71
C PRO A 289 14.12 -7.48 -14.18
N VAL A 290 15.13 -7.20 -14.98
CA VAL A 290 15.14 -7.52 -16.43
C VAL A 290 14.84 -9.00 -16.69
N GLU A 291 15.43 -9.91 -15.90
CA GLU A 291 15.19 -11.36 -16.03
C GLU A 291 13.73 -11.77 -15.74
N VAL A 292 13.07 -11.11 -14.79
CA VAL A 292 11.64 -11.35 -14.52
C VAL A 292 10.81 -10.87 -15.70
N ALA A 293 11.09 -9.66 -16.20
CA ALA A 293 10.39 -9.10 -17.36
C ALA A 293 10.59 -9.96 -18.62
N ARG A 294 11.80 -10.49 -18.86
CA ARG A 294 12.10 -11.40 -19.98
C ARG A 294 11.27 -12.68 -19.89
N LYS A 295 11.26 -13.34 -18.73
CA LYS A 295 10.46 -14.55 -18.53
C LYS A 295 8.96 -14.31 -18.68
N LEU A 296 8.47 -13.15 -18.24
CA LEU A 296 7.07 -12.77 -18.42
C LEU A 296 6.73 -12.59 -19.90
N ARG A 297 7.57 -11.89 -20.67
CA ARG A 297 7.38 -11.72 -22.12
C ARG A 297 7.38 -13.06 -22.87
N GLU A 298 8.26 -13.99 -22.48
CA GLU A 298 8.31 -15.34 -23.07
C GLU A 298 7.05 -16.15 -22.75
N ARG A 299 6.54 -16.10 -21.52
CA ARG A 299 5.41 -16.92 -21.06
C ARG A 299 4.05 -16.29 -21.32
N PHE A 300 3.98 -14.98 -21.46
CA PHE A 300 2.74 -14.21 -21.65
C PHE A 300 2.89 -13.26 -22.87
N PRO A 301 2.98 -13.80 -24.09
CA PRO A 301 3.25 -12.98 -25.28
C PRO A 301 2.12 -12.01 -25.65
N GLU A 302 0.90 -12.25 -25.17
CA GLU A 302 -0.27 -11.40 -25.43
C GLU A 302 -0.52 -10.34 -24.34
N VAL A 303 0.35 -10.29 -23.30
CA VAL A 303 0.14 -9.44 -22.13
C VAL A 303 1.05 -8.23 -22.18
N ASP A 304 0.50 -7.05 -21.96
CA ASP A 304 1.27 -5.85 -21.70
C ASP A 304 1.88 -5.92 -20.29
N ILE A 305 3.21 -5.97 -20.22
CA ILE A 305 3.95 -5.90 -18.98
C ILE A 305 4.26 -4.43 -18.71
N ILE A 306 3.63 -3.88 -17.66
CA ILE A 306 3.70 -2.47 -17.32
C ILE A 306 4.57 -2.32 -16.07
N ASN A 307 5.60 -1.49 -16.14
CA ASN A 307 6.42 -1.13 -14.99
C ASN A 307 6.07 0.28 -14.53
N GLY A 308 5.76 0.46 -13.26
CA GLY A 308 5.36 1.74 -12.68
C GLY A 308 6.20 2.13 -11.48
N TYR A 309 6.15 3.41 -11.12
CA TYR A 309 6.83 3.97 -9.96
C TYR A 309 5.96 5.01 -9.28
N GLY A 310 6.03 5.00 -7.96
CA GLY A 310 5.53 6.04 -7.08
C GLY A 310 5.63 5.64 -5.62
N PRO A 311 5.67 6.62 -4.70
CA PRO A 311 5.56 6.41 -3.26
C PRO A 311 4.10 6.56 -2.81
N THR A 312 3.78 6.02 -1.64
CA THR A 312 2.47 6.15 -0.99
C THR A 312 2.07 7.63 -0.82
N GLU A 313 3.03 8.50 -0.54
CA GLU A 313 2.87 9.94 -0.37
C GLU A 313 2.47 10.69 -1.67
N ALA A 314 2.54 10.01 -2.81
CA ALA A 314 2.07 10.54 -4.10
C ALA A 314 1.04 9.60 -4.75
N THR A 315 0.16 9.01 -3.94
CA THR A 315 -0.99 8.21 -4.35
C THR A 315 -0.57 7.03 -5.24
N VAL A 316 0.20 6.10 -4.65
CA VAL A 316 0.62 4.80 -5.23
C VAL A 316 1.62 4.92 -6.38
N GLY A 317 1.26 5.63 -7.44
CA GLY A 317 2.03 5.68 -8.67
C GLY A 317 1.89 6.99 -9.42
N ILE A 318 3.00 7.42 -10.04
CA ILE A 318 3.07 8.67 -10.80
C ILE A 318 3.68 8.50 -12.20
N SER A 319 4.23 7.33 -12.50
CA SER A 319 4.79 7.05 -13.81
C SER A 319 4.59 5.60 -14.20
N HIS A 320 4.60 5.33 -15.50
CA HIS A 320 4.54 3.99 -16.04
C HIS A 320 5.20 3.89 -17.41
N VAL A 321 5.56 2.66 -17.78
CA VAL A 321 6.01 2.30 -19.14
C VAL A 321 5.60 0.86 -19.46
N VAL A 322 5.18 0.62 -20.69
CA VAL A 322 5.01 -0.74 -21.19
C VAL A 322 6.39 -1.27 -21.61
N ILE A 323 6.79 -2.38 -21.03
CA ILE A 323 8.09 -3.01 -21.29
C ILE A 323 8.06 -3.70 -22.64
N ASN A 324 9.04 -3.36 -23.48
CA ASN A 324 9.24 -3.93 -24.82
C ASN A 324 10.59 -4.66 -24.92
N ASP A 325 10.87 -5.25 -26.08
CA ASP A 325 12.09 -6.04 -26.31
C ASP A 325 13.36 -5.19 -26.29
N GLU A 326 13.28 -3.90 -26.68
CA GLU A 326 14.39 -2.94 -26.58
C GLU A 326 14.80 -2.70 -25.11
N HIS A 327 13.82 -2.53 -24.22
CA HIS A 327 14.05 -2.38 -22.79
C HIS A 327 14.75 -3.62 -22.20
N ILE A 328 14.32 -4.83 -22.59
CA ILE A 328 14.85 -6.11 -22.10
C ILE A 328 16.23 -6.42 -22.68
N GLY A 329 16.50 -6.02 -23.92
CA GLY A 329 17.78 -6.21 -24.59
C GLY A 329 18.89 -5.23 -24.16
N SER A 330 18.53 -4.23 -23.36
CA SER A 330 19.48 -3.24 -22.86
C SER A 330 20.25 -3.76 -21.64
N ASP A 331 21.52 -3.39 -21.50
CA ASP A 331 22.34 -3.65 -20.30
C ASP A 331 21.96 -2.73 -19.10
N LYS A 332 20.99 -1.82 -19.30
CA LYS A 332 20.53 -0.89 -18.26
C LYS A 332 19.35 -1.48 -17.48
N SER A 333 19.15 -0.99 -16.26
CA SER A 333 17.91 -1.27 -15.49
C SER A 333 16.67 -0.83 -16.29
N LEU A 334 15.54 -1.50 -16.08
CA LEU A 334 14.30 -1.13 -16.74
C LEU A 334 13.87 0.29 -16.35
N PRO A 335 13.34 1.09 -17.30
CA PRO A 335 12.78 2.39 -16.97
C PRO A 335 11.52 2.23 -16.12
N VAL A 336 11.20 3.26 -15.36
CA VAL A 336 9.90 3.34 -14.64
C VAL A 336 8.91 4.29 -15.34
N GLY A 337 9.28 4.76 -16.52
CA GLY A 337 8.42 5.46 -17.45
C GLY A 337 8.39 6.97 -17.31
N ILE A 338 7.37 7.56 -17.92
CA ILE A 338 7.11 8.99 -17.90
C ILE A 338 6.06 9.33 -16.84
N PRO A 339 6.13 10.54 -16.24
CA PRO A 339 5.13 10.96 -15.26
C PRO A 339 3.72 11.05 -15.86
N MET A 340 2.71 10.90 -15.02
CA MET A 340 1.32 11.16 -15.39
C MET A 340 1.16 12.62 -15.86
N PRO A 341 0.22 12.92 -16.80
CA PRO A 341 0.18 14.21 -17.49
C PRO A 341 0.03 15.44 -16.59
N ASN A 342 -0.66 15.29 -15.45
CA ASN A 342 -0.89 16.37 -14.49
C ASN A 342 0.10 16.39 -13.33
N CYS A 343 1.21 15.65 -13.42
CA CYS A 343 2.31 15.68 -12.44
C CYS A 343 3.64 16.00 -13.13
N LYS A 344 4.51 16.70 -12.42
CA LYS A 344 5.89 17.00 -12.84
C LYS A 344 6.88 16.27 -11.94
N ILE A 345 7.95 15.78 -12.54
CA ILE A 345 9.12 15.27 -11.84
C ILE A 345 10.27 16.24 -12.04
N LYS A 346 10.93 16.60 -10.92
CA LYS A 346 12.23 17.26 -10.91
C LYS A 346 13.28 16.29 -10.37
N ILE A 347 14.46 16.30 -10.94
CA ILE A 347 15.64 15.63 -10.37
C ILE A 347 16.50 16.71 -9.74
N VAL A 348 16.70 16.63 -8.41
CA VAL A 348 17.31 17.69 -7.61
C VAL A 348 18.67 17.22 -7.07
N GLY A 349 19.70 18.01 -7.30
CA GLY A 349 21.05 17.76 -6.81
C GLY A 349 21.21 18.02 -5.29
N GLU A 350 22.40 17.76 -4.77
CA GLU A 350 22.72 17.99 -3.34
C GLU A 350 22.69 19.48 -2.98
N ASP A 351 22.89 20.36 -3.94
CA ASP A 351 22.80 21.83 -3.81
C ASP A 351 21.36 22.37 -3.78
N GLY A 352 20.37 21.48 -3.97
CA GLY A 352 18.96 21.83 -3.99
C GLY A 352 18.42 22.33 -5.34
N ASN A 353 19.28 22.39 -6.38
CA ASN A 353 18.90 22.81 -7.73
C ASN A 353 18.51 21.61 -8.60
N GLU A 354 17.66 21.87 -9.61
CA GLU A 354 17.33 20.88 -10.64
C GLU A 354 18.57 20.60 -11.49
N VAL A 355 18.89 19.31 -11.69
CA VAL A 355 20.04 18.87 -12.48
C VAL A 355 19.70 18.73 -13.96
N GLU A 356 20.71 18.67 -14.83
CA GLU A 356 20.53 18.42 -16.26
C GLU A 356 20.06 16.98 -16.53
N LYS A 357 19.42 16.76 -17.70
CA LYS A 357 19.02 15.43 -18.15
C LYS A 357 20.19 14.44 -18.10
N GLY A 358 19.91 13.22 -17.64
CA GLY A 358 20.89 12.15 -17.49
C GLY A 358 21.69 12.23 -16.18
N GLN A 359 21.72 13.36 -15.50
CA GLN A 359 22.37 13.46 -14.19
C GLN A 359 21.49 12.87 -13.07
N LYS A 360 22.17 12.25 -12.09
CA LYS A 360 21.52 11.63 -10.93
C LYS A 360 21.25 12.65 -9.83
N GLY A 361 20.06 12.62 -9.25
CA GLY A 361 19.67 13.40 -8.09
C GLY A 361 18.47 12.81 -7.37
N GLU A 362 17.93 13.54 -6.40
CA GLU A 362 16.71 13.18 -5.69
C GLU A 362 15.47 13.41 -6.59
N ILE A 363 14.61 12.41 -6.66
CA ILE A 363 13.31 12.53 -7.35
C ILE A 363 12.37 13.36 -6.49
N VAL A 364 11.86 14.46 -7.04
CA VAL A 364 10.83 15.31 -6.43
C VAL A 364 9.58 15.26 -7.29
N ILE A 365 8.45 14.97 -6.67
CA ILE A 365 7.14 14.87 -7.33
C ILE A 365 6.34 16.14 -7.05
N ILE A 366 5.74 16.72 -8.08
CA ILE A 366 4.92 17.95 -7.98
C ILE A 366 3.58 17.67 -8.67
N GLY A 367 2.49 18.03 -8.03
CA GLY A 367 1.17 17.96 -8.65
C GLY A 367 0.08 17.33 -7.77
N PRO A 368 -1.12 17.13 -8.35
CA PRO A 368 -2.32 16.70 -7.62
C PRO A 368 -2.29 15.27 -7.08
N SER A 369 -1.32 14.43 -7.47
CA SER A 369 -1.09 13.12 -6.85
C SER A 369 -0.44 13.22 -5.48
N VAL A 370 0.23 14.35 -5.16
CA VAL A 370 0.92 14.56 -3.89
C VAL A 370 -0.09 14.73 -2.76
N SER A 371 0.05 13.91 -1.74
CA SER A 371 -0.84 13.84 -0.56
C SER A 371 -0.77 15.12 0.30
N LYS A 372 -1.65 15.20 1.30
CA LYS A 372 -1.67 16.32 2.27
C LYS A 372 -0.52 16.24 3.28
N GLY A 373 0.26 15.17 3.27
CA GLY A 373 1.27 14.87 4.25
C GLY A 373 0.83 13.82 5.27
N TYR A 374 1.47 13.82 6.42
CA TYR A 374 1.25 12.80 7.45
C TYR A 374 0.19 13.22 8.46
N TYR A 375 -0.73 12.34 8.76
CA TYR A 375 -1.86 12.57 9.66
C TYR A 375 -1.38 12.87 11.08
N LYS A 376 -1.80 14.03 11.64
CA LYS A 376 -1.40 14.54 12.97
C LYS A 376 0.13 14.58 13.18
N ASN A 377 0.91 14.79 12.11
CA ASN A 377 2.37 14.86 12.17
C ASN A 377 2.90 16.00 11.29
N GLU A 378 2.76 17.23 11.77
CA GLU A 378 3.17 18.43 11.03
C GLU A 378 4.68 18.53 10.85
N GLU A 379 5.48 18.07 11.84
CA GLU A 379 6.93 18.13 11.78
C GLU A 379 7.44 17.31 10.58
N LYS A 380 7.07 16.03 10.51
CA LYS A 380 7.44 15.15 9.39
C LYS A 380 6.84 15.60 8.06
N THR A 381 5.66 16.20 8.10
CA THR A 381 5.06 16.79 6.89
C THR A 381 5.94 17.93 6.35
N LYS A 382 6.37 18.86 7.19
CA LYS A 382 7.23 19.99 6.79
C LYS A 382 8.62 19.57 6.32
N GLU A 383 9.14 18.43 6.78
CA GLU A 383 10.43 17.88 6.32
C GLU A 383 10.40 17.41 4.87
N ALA A 384 9.28 16.77 4.45
CA ALA A 384 9.20 16.08 3.18
C ALA A 384 8.30 16.77 2.14
N PHE A 385 7.33 17.58 2.58
CA PHE A 385 6.36 18.25 1.72
C PHE A 385 6.53 19.76 1.75
N TYR A 386 6.31 20.39 0.60
CA TYR A 386 6.32 21.85 0.47
C TYR A 386 5.40 22.30 -0.67
N LEU A 387 5.18 23.60 -0.80
CA LEU A 387 4.51 24.18 -1.95
C LEU A 387 5.57 24.75 -2.91
N GLU A 388 5.51 24.33 -4.17
CA GLU A 388 6.35 24.89 -5.22
C GLU A 388 5.99 26.37 -5.44
N THR A 389 6.99 27.22 -5.50
CA THR A 389 6.80 28.67 -5.61
C THR A 389 6.67 29.17 -7.04
N SER A 390 7.20 28.40 -8.00
CA SER A 390 7.07 28.66 -9.42
C SER A 390 5.94 27.84 -10.04
N ASP A 391 5.26 28.38 -11.04
CA ASP A 391 4.26 27.60 -11.78
C ASP A 391 4.92 26.35 -12.37
N PRO A 392 4.48 25.14 -11.97
CA PRO A 392 5.06 23.89 -12.47
C PRO A 392 4.75 23.66 -13.96
N GLY A 393 3.93 24.49 -14.59
CA GLY A 393 3.51 24.36 -15.99
C GLY A 393 2.52 23.23 -16.23
N LEU A 394 1.81 22.80 -15.19
CA LEU A 394 0.79 21.76 -15.27
C LEU A 394 -0.56 22.34 -15.72
N GLU A 395 -1.27 21.61 -16.56
CA GLU A 395 -2.62 21.99 -16.96
C GLU A 395 -3.53 22.07 -15.73
N ASN A 396 -4.33 23.12 -15.67
CA ASN A 396 -5.28 23.32 -14.58
C ASN A 396 -6.56 22.53 -14.86
N GLU A 397 -6.56 21.26 -14.47
CA GLU A 397 -7.75 20.40 -14.56
C GLU A 397 -8.67 20.51 -13.33
N SER A 398 -8.23 21.24 -12.31
CA SER A 398 -8.94 21.39 -11.04
C SER A 398 -9.94 22.54 -11.06
N PRO A 399 -11.05 22.44 -10.30
CA PRO A 399 -11.82 23.60 -9.89
C PRO A 399 -10.92 24.66 -9.25
N ILE A 400 -11.26 25.94 -9.41
CA ILE A 400 -10.45 27.09 -8.91
C ILE A 400 -10.12 26.95 -7.42
N GLU A 401 -11.02 26.36 -6.63
CA GLU A 401 -10.87 26.12 -5.18
C GLU A 401 -9.75 25.12 -4.81
N LEU A 402 -9.33 24.27 -5.77
CA LEU A 402 -8.28 23.26 -5.58
C LEU A 402 -7.00 23.59 -6.36
N ALA A 403 -6.85 24.82 -6.85
CA ALA A 403 -5.71 25.24 -7.67
C ALA A 403 -4.35 25.03 -6.98
N ASP A 404 -4.30 25.14 -5.64
CA ASP A 404 -3.06 24.96 -4.85
C ASP A 404 -2.53 23.52 -4.88
N LEU A 405 -3.36 22.53 -5.18
CA LEU A 405 -2.92 21.13 -5.28
C LEU A 405 -1.86 20.91 -6.37
N ARG A 406 -1.87 21.73 -7.42
CA ARG A 406 -0.85 21.72 -8.48
C ARG A 406 0.57 22.01 -7.95
N PHE A 407 0.64 22.75 -6.86
CA PHE A 407 1.90 23.22 -6.28
C PHE A 407 2.40 22.32 -5.15
N ARG A 408 1.64 21.33 -4.72
CA ARG A 408 2.13 20.38 -3.71
C ARG A 408 3.32 19.61 -4.27
N ALA A 409 4.40 19.60 -3.50
CA ALA A 409 5.63 18.91 -3.83
C ALA A 409 6.05 17.96 -2.72
N TYR A 410 6.61 16.83 -3.10
CA TYR A 410 7.09 15.80 -2.19
C TYR A 410 8.52 15.40 -2.53
N ARG A 411 9.43 15.48 -1.54
CA ARG A 411 10.79 14.95 -1.60
C ARG A 411 10.75 13.47 -1.27
N THR A 412 11.03 12.63 -2.27
CA THR A 412 10.82 11.19 -2.11
C THR A 412 11.91 10.47 -1.32
N GLY A 413 13.12 11.03 -1.25
CA GLY A 413 14.31 10.34 -0.81
C GLY A 413 14.81 9.28 -1.82
N ASP A 414 14.09 9.05 -2.91
CA ASP A 414 14.52 8.20 -4.01
C ASP A 414 15.50 8.94 -4.92
N LEU A 415 16.49 8.24 -5.42
CA LEU A 415 17.45 8.75 -6.38
C LEU A 415 17.13 8.26 -7.78
N GLY A 416 17.29 9.13 -8.77
CA GLY A 416 17.05 8.78 -10.16
C GLY A 416 17.60 9.79 -11.13
N SER A 417 17.33 9.58 -12.41
CA SER A 417 17.64 10.50 -13.50
C SER A 417 16.53 10.43 -14.55
N ILE A 418 16.44 11.44 -15.42
CA ILE A 418 15.55 11.40 -16.60
C ILE A 418 16.48 11.19 -17.81
N ASP A 419 16.24 10.11 -18.57
CA ASP A 419 17.03 9.80 -19.76
C ASP A 419 16.63 10.65 -20.97
N GLU A 420 17.35 10.49 -22.10
CA GLU A 420 17.11 11.26 -23.32
C GLU A 420 15.71 11.08 -23.91
N THR A 421 15.08 9.96 -23.62
CA THR A 421 13.70 9.65 -24.07
C THR A 421 12.63 10.17 -23.12
N GLY A 422 13.02 10.81 -22.02
CA GLY A 422 12.14 11.34 -20.99
C GLY A 422 11.71 10.31 -19.95
N ASN A 423 12.21 9.08 -20.01
CA ASN A 423 11.92 8.06 -19.01
C ASN A 423 12.70 8.30 -17.71
N ILE A 424 12.02 8.12 -16.60
CA ILE A 424 12.65 8.10 -15.28
C ILE A 424 13.41 6.78 -15.11
N ARG A 425 14.65 6.87 -14.65
CA ARG A 425 15.52 5.76 -14.26
C ARG A 425 15.72 5.80 -12.75
N TYR A 426 15.20 4.82 -12.06
CA TYR A 426 15.39 4.68 -10.61
C TYR A 426 16.82 4.21 -10.30
N ALA A 427 17.48 4.83 -9.33
CA ALA A 427 18.89 4.61 -9.00
C ALA A 427 19.15 4.35 -7.49
N GLY A 428 18.13 3.90 -6.77
CA GLY A 428 18.22 3.58 -5.34
C GLY A 428 17.67 4.67 -4.42
N ARG A 429 18.08 4.64 -3.16
CA ARG A 429 17.64 5.59 -2.13
C ARG A 429 18.78 6.39 -1.52
N LYS A 430 18.42 7.55 -1.00
CA LYS A 430 19.32 8.44 -0.23
C LYS A 430 19.47 7.99 1.23
N ASP A 431 18.48 7.27 1.75
CA ASP A 431 18.35 6.77 3.12
C ASP A 431 18.45 5.23 3.21
N PHE A 432 18.21 4.69 4.40
CA PHE A 432 18.23 3.24 4.67
C PHE A 432 16.88 2.56 4.48
N GLN A 433 15.90 3.25 3.90
CA GLN A 433 14.64 2.62 3.56
C GLN A 433 14.82 1.60 2.45
N ILE A 434 14.14 0.47 2.57
CA ILE A 434 14.17 -0.61 1.59
C ILE A 434 12.76 -1.03 1.18
N LYS A 435 12.68 -1.77 0.08
CA LYS A 435 11.49 -2.50 -0.33
C LYS A 435 11.81 -4.00 -0.34
N LEU A 436 11.06 -4.77 0.45
CA LEU A 436 11.24 -6.22 0.60
C LEU A 436 9.89 -6.92 0.49
N ASN A 437 9.75 -7.83 -0.48
CA ASN A 437 8.50 -8.54 -0.78
C ASN A 437 7.30 -7.59 -0.97
N GLY A 438 7.53 -6.42 -1.58
CA GLY A 438 6.54 -5.38 -1.78
C GLY A 438 6.35 -4.41 -0.63
N TYR A 439 6.78 -4.75 0.56
CA TYR A 439 6.64 -3.90 1.74
C TYR A 439 7.72 -2.81 1.80
N ARG A 440 7.30 -1.60 2.08
CA ARG A 440 8.18 -0.47 2.38
C ARG A 440 8.61 -0.55 3.84
N ILE A 441 9.91 -0.69 4.07
CA ILE A 441 10.48 -0.93 5.40
C ILE A 441 11.53 0.14 5.70
N GLU A 442 11.33 0.88 6.77
CA GLU A 442 12.37 1.70 7.37
C GLU A 442 13.25 0.80 8.23
N ILE A 443 14.50 0.62 7.86
CA ILE A 443 15.45 -0.19 8.64
C ILE A 443 15.57 0.33 10.07
N GLU A 444 15.54 1.64 10.23
CA GLU A 444 15.58 2.30 11.54
C GLU A 444 14.38 1.95 12.42
N ASP A 445 13.20 1.69 11.85
CA ASP A 445 12.02 1.23 12.60
C ASP A 445 12.30 -0.12 13.26
N ILE A 446 12.89 -1.07 12.51
CA ILE A 446 13.28 -2.37 13.07
C ILE A 446 14.33 -2.20 14.16
N GLU A 447 15.35 -1.37 13.96
CA GLU A 447 16.41 -1.12 14.93
C GLU A 447 15.90 -0.46 16.21
N ASN A 448 14.98 0.49 16.08
CA ASN A 448 14.35 1.14 17.23
C ASN A 448 13.51 0.15 18.05
N ASN A 449 12.80 -0.77 17.40
CA ASN A 449 12.04 -1.81 18.08
C ASN A 449 12.94 -2.91 18.66
N LEU A 450 14.05 -3.25 18.02
CA LEU A 450 15.07 -4.13 18.59
C LEU A 450 15.63 -3.59 19.92
N ARG A 451 15.88 -2.28 20.02
CA ARG A 451 16.36 -1.63 21.26
C ARG A 451 15.34 -1.64 22.40
N LYS A 452 14.06 -1.91 22.13
CA LYS A 452 13.01 -2.11 23.14
C LYS A 452 12.98 -3.54 23.67
N VAL A 453 13.58 -4.50 22.93
CA VAL A 453 13.67 -5.91 23.38
C VAL A 453 14.65 -6.02 24.55
N GLU A 454 14.24 -6.75 25.58
CA GLU A 454 15.03 -6.93 26.80
C GLU A 454 16.47 -7.39 26.52
N ASN A 455 17.43 -6.82 27.23
CA ASN A 455 18.86 -7.13 27.15
C ASN A 455 19.52 -6.79 25.79
N ILE A 456 18.98 -5.85 25.02
CA ILE A 456 19.64 -5.32 23.82
C ILE A 456 20.15 -3.89 24.12
N ARG A 457 21.45 -3.71 24.03
CA ARG A 457 22.10 -2.38 24.15
C ARG A 457 22.02 -1.61 22.84
N ASN A 458 22.40 -2.26 21.74
CA ASN A 458 22.42 -1.68 20.41
C ASN A 458 22.05 -2.71 19.34
N ALA A 459 21.51 -2.23 18.23
CA ALA A 459 21.15 -3.06 17.10
C ALA A 459 21.38 -2.34 15.77
N VAL A 460 21.78 -3.08 14.76
CA VAL A 460 21.87 -2.68 13.36
C VAL A 460 21.21 -3.75 12.51
N VAL A 461 20.46 -3.31 11.52
CA VAL A 461 19.84 -4.22 10.53
C VAL A 461 20.42 -3.91 9.14
N LEU A 462 20.83 -4.96 8.45
CA LEU A 462 21.42 -4.86 7.12
C LEU A 462 20.63 -5.74 6.14
N PRO A 463 20.34 -5.22 4.92
CA PRO A 463 19.81 -6.03 3.84
C PRO A 463 20.92 -6.94 3.29
N VAL A 464 20.61 -8.21 3.15
CA VAL A 464 21.50 -9.19 2.51
C VAL A 464 21.06 -9.39 1.07
N TYR A 465 21.96 -9.12 0.15
CA TYR A 465 21.68 -9.21 -1.29
C TYR A 465 22.07 -10.55 -1.87
N LYS A 466 21.26 -11.05 -2.80
CA LYS A 466 21.58 -12.19 -3.65
C LYS A 466 21.10 -11.87 -5.08
N ASN A 467 22.02 -11.93 -6.05
CA ASN A 467 21.71 -11.58 -7.44
C ASN A 467 21.04 -10.18 -7.54
N GLU A 468 21.66 -9.18 -6.91
CA GLU A 468 21.20 -7.77 -6.89
C GLU A 468 19.85 -7.52 -6.22
N LYS A 469 19.23 -8.53 -5.63
CA LYS A 469 17.98 -8.42 -4.87
C LYS A 469 18.22 -8.59 -3.38
N ILE A 470 17.42 -7.90 -2.56
CA ILE A 470 17.39 -8.15 -1.12
C ILE A 470 16.76 -9.53 -0.91
N ALA A 471 17.57 -10.47 -0.41
CA ALA A 471 17.13 -11.83 -0.12
C ALA A 471 16.47 -11.94 1.26
N TYR A 472 17.00 -11.20 2.25
CA TYR A 472 16.48 -11.15 3.61
C TYR A 472 17.17 -10.04 4.41
N LEU A 473 16.62 -9.75 5.60
CA LEU A 473 17.23 -8.88 6.59
C LEU A 473 18.03 -9.68 7.61
N LYS A 474 19.19 -9.14 8.02
CA LYS A 474 20.03 -9.66 9.09
C LYS A 474 20.18 -8.59 10.16
N ALA A 475 19.83 -8.93 11.39
CA ALA A 475 20.11 -8.09 12.56
C ALA A 475 21.47 -8.46 13.17
N ILE A 476 22.22 -7.45 13.60
CA ILE A 476 23.44 -7.57 14.37
C ILE A 476 23.19 -6.81 15.66
N VAL A 477 23.29 -7.50 16.80
CA VAL A 477 22.93 -6.95 18.11
C VAL A 477 24.07 -7.05 19.10
N GLU A 478 24.18 -6.04 19.95
CA GLU A 478 25.04 -6.00 21.13
C GLU A 478 24.15 -6.15 22.37
N LEU A 479 24.44 -7.13 23.22
CA LEU A 479 23.69 -7.33 24.45
C LEU A 479 24.17 -6.40 25.57
N GLU A 480 23.29 -6.03 26.50
CA GLU A 480 23.66 -5.27 27.69
C GLU A 480 24.45 -6.13 28.69
N LEU A 481 24.02 -7.37 28.87
CA LEU A 481 24.60 -8.34 29.78
C LEU A 481 24.76 -9.68 29.06
N GLU A 482 25.92 -10.31 29.24
CA GLU A 482 26.09 -11.69 28.83
C GLU A 482 25.16 -12.62 29.64
N ASN A 483 24.64 -13.65 28.99
CA ASN A 483 23.78 -14.63 29.60
C ASN A 483 24.16 -16.06 29.15
N ASP A 484 23.74 -17.06 29.93
CA ASP A 484 24.07 -18.47 29.69
C ASP A 484 23.33 -19.14 28.51
N LEU A 485 22.48 -18.38 27.77
CA LEU A 485 21.63 -18.96 26.72
C LEU A 485 22.38 -19.32 25.44
N GLY A 486 23.54 -18.71 25.20
CA GLY A 486 24.28 -18.83 23.94
C GLY A 486 23.61 -18.10 22.75
N ASN A 487 24.38 -17.85 21.70
CA ASN A 487 23.95 -16.98 20.58
C ASN A 487 22.70 -17.48 19.85
N LEU A 488 22.56 -18.79 19.62
CA LEU A 488 21.41 -19.35 18.91
C LEU A 488 20.09 -19.14 19.67
N LYS A 489 20.06 -19.45 20.98
CA LYS A 489 18.86 -19.32 21.80
C LYS A 489 18.48 -17.84 22.00
N ASN A 490 19.47 -16.97 22.20
CA ASN A 490 19.26 -15.53 22.25
C ASN A 490 18.68 -15.01 20.93
N GLY A 491 19.20 -15.43 19.78
CA GLY A 491 18.67 -15.04 18.48
C GLY A 491 17.20 -15.44 18.27
N ILE A 492 16.81 -16.65 18.72
CA ILE A 492 15.41 -17.11 18.66
C ILE A 492 14.52 -16.27 19.59
N ARG A 493 14.97 -16.01 20.84
CA ARG A 493 14.26 -15.18 21.81
C ARG A 493 14.02 -13.77 21.26
N ILE A 494 15.09 -13.12 20.79
CA ILE A 494 15.04 -11.75 20.24
C ILE A 494 14.04 -11.66 19.08
N LYS A 495 14.06 -12.63 18.16
CA LYS A 495 13.10 -12.66 17.03
C LYS A 495 11.67 -12.79 17.52
N LYS A 496 11.42 -13.68 18.49
CA LYS A 496 10.09 -13.89 19.07
C LYS A 496 9.56 -12.63 19.78
N ASP A 497 10.44 -11.93 20.51
CA ASP A 497 10.04 -10.71 21.23
C ASP A 497 9.86 -9.53 20.27
N LEU A 498 10.70 -9.43 19.25
CA LEU A 498 10.55 -8.42 18.19
C LEU A 498 9.25 -8.60 17.39
N ALA A 499 8.85 -9.84 17.10
CA ALA A 499 7.59 -10.14 16.38
C ALA A 499 6.32 -9.70 17.13
N LYS A 500 6.43 -9.37 18.43
CA LYS A 500 5.32 -8.75 19.19
C LYS A 500 5.20 -7.24 18.95
N LEU A 501 6.25 -6.61 18.41
CA LEU A 501 6.38 -5.16 18.25
C LEU A 501 6.22 -4.72 16.79
N ILE A 502 6.67 -5.54 15.84
CA ILE A 502 6.65 -5.22 14.40
C ILE A 502 6.04 -6.36 13.59
N PRO A 503 5.46 -6.08 12.41
CA PRO A 503 4.92 -7.11 11.52
C PRO A 503 5.97 -8.15 11.11
N ASP A 504 5.53 -9.39 10.86
CA ASP A 504 6.39 -10.53 10.52
C ASP A 504 7.30 -10.27 9.32
N TYR A 505 6.81 -9.53 8.30
CA TYR A 505 7.60 -9.20 7.11
C TYR A 505 8.79 -8.26 7.41
N MET A 506 8.80 -7.60 8.57
CA MET A 506 9.91 -6.75 9.04
C MET A 506 10.90 -7.51 9.93
N VAL A 507 10.54 -8.68 10.44
CA VAL A 507 11.40 -9.45 11.37
C VAL A 507 12.62 -10.01 10.62
N PRO A 508 13.86 -9.67 11.05
CA PRO A 508 15.06 -10.17 10.41
C PRO A 508 15.14 -11.70 10.43
N ARG A 509 15.49 -12.29 9.28
CA ARG A 509 15.62 -13.74 9.15
C ARG A 509 16.69 -14.29 10.11
N ASN A 510 17.80 -13.57 10.24
CA ASN A 510 18.95 -13.96 11.06
C ASN A 510 19.26 -12.87 12.08
N VAL A 511 19.61 -13.28 13.30
CA VAL A 511 20.13 -12.41 14.37
C VAL A 511 21.53 -12.92 14.74
N THR A 512 22.52 -12.06 14.60
CA THR A 512 23.91 -12.31 15.02
C THR A 512 24.21 -11.46 16.24
N ILE A 513 24.77 -12.07 17.27
CA ILE A 513 25.17 -11.40 18.49
C ILE A 513 26.68 -11.18 18.43
N ILE A 514 27.10 -9.97 18.74
CA ILE A 514 28.52 -9.59 18.82
C ILE A 514 28.77 -8.84 20.12
N ASP A 515 30.02 -8.87 20.60
CA ASP A 515 30.41 -8.24 21.86
C ASP A 515 30.27 -6.71 21.78
N LYS A 516 30.65 -6.12 20.64
CA LYS A 516 30.60 -4.68 20.43
C LYS A 516 30.44 -4.32 18.96
N LEU A 517 29.49 -3.42 18.67
CA LEU A 517 29.31 -2.86 17.33
C LEU A 517 30.49 -1.94 16.95
N PRO A 518 31.07 -2.10 15.73
CA PRO A 518 32.14 -1.21 15.28
C PRO A 518 31.63 0.21 15.10
N MET A 519 32.44 1.19 15.50
CA MET A 519 32.13 2.61 15.34
C MET A 519 33.06 3.23 14.29
N ASN A 520 32.51 4.13 13.50
CA ASN A 520 33.29 4.96 12.58
C ASN A 520 33.99 6.12 13.32
N THR A 521 34.81 6.89 12.60
CA THR A 521 35.56 8.03 13.15
C THR A 521 34.66 9.13 13.76
N ASN A 522 33.38 9.18 13.40
CA ASN A 522 32.41 10.16 13.91
C ASN A 522 31.59 9.62 15.09
N GLY A 523 31.93 8.47 15.66
CA GLY A 523 31.23 7.86 16.77
C GLY A 523 29.86 7.25 16.42
N LYS A 524 29.58 7.04 15.14
CA LYS A 524 28.40 6.31 14.64
C LYS A 524 28.77 4.87 14.30
N ILE A 525 27.78 3.97 14.38
CA ILE A 525 27.97 2.57 14.01
C ILE A 525 28.43 2.46 12.53
N ASP A 526 29.51 1.73 12.30
CA ASP A 526 30.10 1.53 10.96
C ASP A 526 29.37 0.41 10.21
N ARG A 527 28.24 0.77 9.59
CA ARG A 527 27.42 -0.16 8.79
C ARG A 527 28.18 -0.73 7.59
N LYS A 528 29.13 0.06 7.01
CA LYS A 528 29.88 -0.39 5.85
C LYS A 528 30.80 -1.54 6.23
N LYS A 529 31.53 -1.39 7.33
CA LYS A 529 32.39 -2.46 7.86
C LYS A 529 31.58 -3.72 8.19
N LEU A 530 30.42 -3.56 8.83
CA LEU A 530 29.52 -4.67 9.13
C LEU A 530 28.99 -5.36 7.86
N ALA A 531 28.73 -4.62 6.80
CA ALA A 531 28.27 -5.18 5.53
C ALA A 531 29.37 -5.94 4.77
N GLU A 532 30.65 -5.53 4.92
CA GLU A 532 31.80 -6.22 4.32
C GLU A 532 32.12 -7.56 5.03
N GLU A 533 31.69 -7.73 6.28
CA GLU A 533 31.90 -8.94 7.09
C GLU A 533 30.73 -9.96 6.95
N LEU A 534 29.71 -9.64 6.15
CA LEU A 534 28.53 -10.49 5.91
C LEU A 534 28.74 -11.54 4.83
#